data_8993493431f7cab7e7f5c002a445b669
#
_entry.id   8993493431f7cab7e7f5c002a445b669
#
_cell.length_a   1.000
_cell.length_b   1.000
_cell.length_c   1.000
_cell.angle_alpha   90.00
_cell.angle_beta   90.00
_cell.angle_gamma   90.00
#
_symmetry.space_group_name_H-M   'P 1'
#
loop_
_entity.id
_entity.type
_entity.pdbx_description
1 polymer ?
#
loop_
_entity_poly.entity_id
_entity_poly.type
_entity_poly.pdbx_seq_one_letter_code
_entity_poly.pdbx_strand_id
1 'polypeptide(L)' 'MSKEEAIEVTGTVLETLPNAMFQVELENKHRGLAHISGKMRKHFIRILPGDKVLVELSPYDLTRGRITYRYK' A
#
# COMPACT_ATOMS: atom_id res chain seq x y z
N MET A 1 5.42 -26.23 -0.77
CA MET A 1 5.16 -25.18 -1.48
C MET A 1 5.48 -23.97 -0.79
N SER A 2 6.10 -23.16 -1.35
CA SER A 2 6.44 -22.04 -0.72
C SER A 2 5.57 -20.98 -1.12
N LYS A 3 5.09 -20.25 -0.21
CA LYS A 3 4.38 -19.15 -0.45
C LYS A 3 5.24 -18.03 -0.21
N GLU A 4 5.31 -17.14 -1.09
CA GLU A 4 6.03 -15.94 -0.87
C GLU A 4 5.40 -15.27 0.27
N GLU A 5 6.19 -14.90 1.23
CA GLU A 5 5.69 -14.17 2.37
C GLU A 5 5.73 -12.72 2.05
N ALA A 6 4.59 -12.09 1.98
CA ALA A 6 4.55 -10.67 1.77
C ALA A 6 5.04 -9.97 3.02
N ILE A 7 5.75 -8.90 2.85
CA ILE A 7 6.21 -8.07 3.95
C ILE A 7 5.17 -7.00 4.18
N GLU A 8 4.60 -6.99 5.36
CA GLU A 8 3.56 -6.00 5.68
C GLU A 8 4.17 -4.88 6.47
N VAL A 9 3.97 -3.65 6.01
CA VAL A 9 4.47 -2.47 6.71
C VAL A 9 3.38 -1.44 6.71
N THR A 10 3.40 -0.59 7.71
CA THR A 10 2.48 0.54 7.78
C THR A 10 3.09 1.69 7.01
N GLY A 11 2.26 2.38 6.26
CA GLY A 11 2.71 3.54 5.53
C GLY A 11 1.70 4.66 5.62
N THR A 12 2.14 5.86 5.26
CA THR A 12 1.26 7.02 5.21
C THR A 12 1.14 7.45 3.77
N VAL A 13 -0.08 7.65 3.31
CA VAL A 13 -0.31 8.06 1.93
C VAL A 13 0.16 9.49 1.77
N LEU A 14 1.07 9.72 0.82
CA LEU A 14 1.58 11.06 0.53
C LEU A 14 0.77 11.75 -0.54
N GLU A 15 0.41 11.02 -1.59
CA GLU A 15 -0.42 11.61 -2.62
C GLU A 15 -1.08 10.54 -3.44
N THR A 16 -2.15 10.90 -4.11
CA THR A 16 -2.87 9.98 -4.98
C THR A 16 -2.38 10.20 -6.40
N LEU A 17 -2.24 9.12 -7.12
CA LEU A 17 -1.75 9.15 -8.48
C LEU A 17 -2.81 8.55 -9.40
N PRO A 18 -2.67 8.73 -10.70
CA PRO A 18 -3.63 8.13 -11.63
C PRO A 18 -3.62 6.61 -11.53
N ASN A 19 -4.69 5.99 -12.02
CA ASN A 19 -4.82 4.55 -12.11
C ASN A 19 -4.85 3.85 -10.75
N ALA A 20 -5.46 4.51 -9.78
CA ALA A 20 -5.61 3.94 -8.43
C ALA A 20 -4.27 3.59 -7.80
N MET A 21 -3.26 4.41 -8.11
CA MET A 21 -1.95 4.26 -7.50
C MET A 21 -1.77 5.33 -6.43
N PHE A 22 -0.89 5.04 -5.49
CA PHE A 22 -0.65 5.97 -4.40
C PHE A 22 0.84 5.99 -4.09
N GLN A 23 1.33 7.17 -3.75
CA GLN A 23 2.68 7.27 -3.24
C GLN A 23 2.58 7.25 -1.73
N VAL A 24 3.29 6.32 -1.10
CA VAL A 24 3.24 6.16 0.34
C VAL A 24 4.63 6.26 0.93
N GLU A 25 4.69 6.77 2.14
CA GLU A 25 5.94 6.79 2.90
C GLU A 25 5.85 5.65 3.90
N LEU A 26 6.77 4.72 3.80
CA LEU A 26 6.77 3.54 4.66
C LEU A 26 7.43 3.86 5.98
N GLU A 27 7.22 2.99 6.95
CA GLU A 27 7.75 3.23 8.29
C GLU A 27 9.26 3.39 8.33
N ASN A 28 9.95 2.76 7.40
CA ASN A 28 11.41 2.89 7.35
C ASN A 28 11.84 4.15 6.61
N LYS A 29 10.92 5.07 6.37
CA LYS A 29 11.15 6.34 5.71
C LYS A 29 11.47 6.22 4.23
N HIS A 30 11.31 5.04 3.67
CA HIS A 30 11.43 4.87 2.24
C HIS A 30 10.08 5.17 1.62
N ARG A 31 10.10 5.60 0.37
CA ARG A 31 8.87 5.85 -0.36
C ARG A 31 8.66 4.74 -1.35
N GLY A 32 7.41 4.40 -1.55
CA GLY A 32 7.07 3.38 -2.51
C GLY A 32 5.77 3.70 -3.19
N LEU A 33 5.51 2.97 -4.26
CA LEU A 33 4.25 3.09 -4.97
C LEU A 33 3.38 1.92 -4.55
N ALA A 34 2.11 2.20 -4.33
CA ALA A 34 1.18 1.15 -3.94
C ALA A 34 -0.11 1.29 -4.73
N HIS A 35 -0.73 0.16 -5.00
CA HIS A 35 -2.03 0.19 -5.63
C HIS A 35 -3.03 -0.42 -4.65
N ILE A 36 -4.31 -0.19 -4.89
CA ILE A 36 -5.36 -0.70 -4.02
C ILE A 36 -5.59 -2.15 -4.35
N SER A 37 -5.72 -2.99 -3.31
CA SER A 37 -6.02 -4.39 -3.53
C SER A 37 -7.43 -4.51 -4.12
N GLY A 38 -7.68 -5.63 -4.78
CA GLY A 38 -8.98 -5.86 -5.37
C GLY A 38 -10.09 -5.87 -4.33
N LYS A 39 -9.79 -6.37 -3.14
CA LYS A 39 -10.76 -6.40 -2.08
C LYS A 39 -11.19 -5.00 -1.66
N MET A 40 -10.23 -4.09 -1.51
CA MET A 40 -10.55 -2.74 -1.12
C MET A 40 -11.29 -2.00 -2.21
N ARG A 41 -10.94 -2.25 -3.47
CA ARG A 41 -11.63 -1.63 -4.58
C ARG A 41 -13.09 -2.08 -4.62
N LYS A 42 -13.32 -3.34 -4.30
CA LYS A 42 -14.65 -3.87 -4.29
C LYS A 42 -15.53 -3.22 -3.24
N HIS A 43 -14.94 -2.81 -2.13
CA HIS A 43 -15.68 -2.18 -1.05
C HIS A 43 -15.69 -0.67 -1.14
N PHE A 44 -15.18 -0.10 -2.24
CA PHE A 44 -15.18 1.33 -2.48
C PHE A 44 -14.52 2.12 -1.35
N ILE A 45 -13.49 1.57 -0.76
CA ILE A 45 -12.78 2.25 0.30
C ILE A 45 -11.98 3.39 -0.29
N ARG A 46 -12.20 4.59 0.23
CA ARG A 46 -11.53 5.77 -0.28
C ARG A 46 -10.26 6.03 0.52
N ILE A 47 -9.17 6.28 -0.19
CA ILE A 47 -7.89 6.55 0.43
C ILE A 47 -7.47 7.96 0.07
N LEU A 48 -7.11 8.74 1.08
CA LEU A 48 -6.76 10.14 0.90
C LEU A 48 -5.36 10.38 1.42
N PRO A 49 -4.70 11.45 0.95
CA PRO A 49 -3.40 11.79 1.50
C PRO A 49 -3.48 11.99 3.00
N GLY A 50 -2.49 11.48 3.71
CA GLY A 50 -2.47 11.54 5.16
C GLY A 50 -3.02 10.31 5.83
N ASP A 51 -3.71 9.44 5.10
CA ASP A 51 -4.26 8.23 5.68
C ASP A 51 -3.16 7.23 5.96
N LYS A 52 -3.32 6.49 7.04
CA LYS A 52 -2.40 5.39 7.33
C LYS A 52 -2.96 4.12 6.76
N VAL A 53 -2.10 3.35 6.13
CA VAL A 53 -2.52 2.15 5.45
C VAL A 53 -1.53 1.03 5.70
N LEU A 54 -2.00 -0.20 5.55
CA LEU A 54 -1.14 -1.36 5.60
C LEU A 54 -0.77 -1.71 4.17
N VAL A 55 0.52 -1.79 3.92
CA VAL A 55 1.03 -2.07 2.59
C VAL A 55 1.73 -3.40 2.59
N GLU A 56 1.38 -4.23 1.62
CA GLU A 56 2.04 -5.51 1.40
C GLU A 56 3.09 -5.32 0.34
N LEU A 57 4.33 -5.61 0.67
CA LEU A 57 5.43 -5.47 -0.28
C LEU A 57 5.92 -6.84 -0.70
N SER A 58 6.38 -6.94 -1.94
CA SER A 58 7.05 -8.14 -2.38
C SER A 58 8.46 -8.15 -1.83
N PRO A 59 8.97 -9.28 -1.34
CA PRO A 59 10.35 -9.34 -0.91
C PRO A 59 11.32 -9.11 -2.06
N TYR A 60 10.84 -9.23 -3.31
CA TYR A 60 11.70 -9.02 -4.46
C TYR A 60 11.72 -7.57 -4.93
N ASP A 61 10.77 -6.75 -4.49
CA ASP A 61 10.74 -5.35 -4.91
C ASP A 61 10.06 -4.54 -3.83
N LEU A 62 10.86 -3.97 -2.95
CA LEU A 62 10.33 -3.22 -1.81
C LEU A 62 9.87 -1.83 -2.15
N THR A 63 9.95 -1.44 -3.44
CA THR A 63 9.47 -0.13 -3.85
C THR A 63 8.05 -0.15 -4.36
N ARG A 64 7.45 -1.33 -4.47
CA ARG A 64 6.09 -1.47 -4.95
C ARG A 64 5.30 -2.34 -4.02
N GLY A 65 4.07 -1.96 -3.78
CA GLY A 65 3.25 -2.72 -2.88
C GLY A 65 1.80 -2.62 -3.20
N ARG A 66 1.01 -3.22 -2.34
CA ARG A 66 -0.43 -3.23 -2.47
C ARG A 66 -1.02 -2.84 -1.14
N ILE A 67 -1.95 -1.89 -1.17
CA ILE A 67 -2.63 -1.47 0.05
C ILE A 67 -3.72 -2.49 0.33
N THR A 68 -3.66 -3.11 1.49
CA THR A 68 -4.60 -4.14 1.86
C THR A 68 -5.53 -3.72 2.99
N TYR A 69 -5.22 -2.62 3.65
CA TYR A 69 -6.05 -2.19 4.77
C TYR A 69 -5.83 -0.70 5.02
N ARG A 70 -6.86 0.00 5.41
CA ARG A 70 -6.75 1.40 5.76
C ARG A 70 -7.10 1.55 7.24
N TYR A 71 -6.18 2.14 8.00
CA TYR A 71 -6.43 2.39 9.41
C TYR A 71 -7.28 3.63 9.57
N LYS A 72 -8.05 3.65 10.60
CA LYS A 72 -8.86 4.82 10.86
C LYS A 72 -8.13 5.82 11.71
#